data_dac174057e6da740fc3e615883c8e045
#
_entry.id   dac174057e6da740fc3e615883c8e045
#
_cell.length_a   1.000
_cell.length_b   1.000
_cell.length_c   1.000
_cell.angle_alpha   90.00
_cell.angle_beta   90.00
_cell.angle_gamma   90.00
#
_symmetry.space_group_name_H-M   'P 1'
#
loop_
_entity.id
_entity.type
_entity.pdbx_description
1 polymer ?
#
loop_
_entity_poly.entity_id
_entity_poly.type
_entity_poly.pdbx_seq_one_letter_code
_entity_poly.pdbx_strand_id
1 'polypeptide(L)'
;MTLKWNKEPYGEYEYVIELKDHKYSGIKFVLGKVQLVEEKDQCTLKYKYDIIENNTDMSIVGEEKTEFEKVIGDLVVEMIDQGLLNNELVYYGGKE
;
A
#
# COMPACT_ATOMS: atom_id res chain seq x y z
N MET A 1 14.91 -7.52 -1.99
CA MET A 1 15.28 -6.20 -1.46
C MET A 1 14.14 -5.63 -0.65
N THR A 2 14.43 -5.11 0.51
CA THR A 2 13.39 -4.64 1.43
C THR A 2 13.22 -3.13 1.29
N LEU A 3 11.96 -2.70 1.17
CA LEU A 3 11.64 -1.29 1.15
C LEU A 3 11.80 -0.69 2.54
N LYS A 4 12.23 0.54 2.59
CA LYS A 4 12.30 1.28 3.85
C LYS A 4 11.16 2.28 3.88
N TRP A 5 10.44 2.32 5.00
CA TRP A 5 9.25 3.15 5.08
C TRP A 5 8.86 3.39 6.53
N ASN A 6 8.08 4.45 6.72
CA ASN A 6 7.49 4.79 8.01
C ASN A 6 6.00 4.62 7.93
N LYS A 7 5.39 4.30 9.06
CA LYS A 7 3.95 4.10 9.15
C LYS A 7 3.44 4.81 10.40
N GLU A 8 2.39 5.62 10.22
CA GLU A 8 1.74 6.30 11.34
C GLU A 8 0.25 6.08 11.27
N PRO A 9 -0.43 5.92 12.40
CA PRO A 9 -1.88 5.77 12.40
C PRO A 9 -2.58 6.98 11.81
N TYR A 10 -3.68 6.75 11.11
CA TYR A 10 -4.49 7.81 10.54
C TYR A 10 -5.94 7.37 10.64
N GLY A 11 -6.61 7.77 11.73
CA GLY A 11 -7.95 7.26 12.01
C GLY A 11 -7.90 5.86 12.57
N GLU A 12 -8.98 5.13 12.40
CA GLU A 12 -9.11 3.83 13.03
C GLU A 12 -8.52 2.70 12.20
N TYR A 13 -8.58 2.81 10.87
CA TYR A 13 -8.21 1.70 10.02
C TYR A 13 -7.20 2.06 8.96
N GLU A 14 -6.64 3.26 9.02
CA GLU A 14 -5.77 3.75 7.97
C GLU A 14 -4.43 4.15 8.53
N TYR A 15 -3.45 4.20 7.64
CA TYR A 15 -2.10 4.58 8.00
C TYR A 15 -1.55 5.57 6.98
N VAL A 16 -0.80 6.55 7.46
CA VAL A 16 0.00 7.39 6.60
C VAL A 16 1.35 6.71 6.43
N ILE A 17 1.77 6.55 5.20
CA ILE A 17 3.00 5.86 4.89
C ILE A 17 3.89 6.78 4.07
N GLU A 18 5.16 6.76 4.40
CA GLU A 18 6.18 7.50 3.67
C GLU A 18 7.36 6.59 3.40
N LEU A 19 7.74 6.49 2.14
CA LEU A 19 8.90 5.69 1.76
C LEU A 19 10.18 6.44 2.10
N LYS A 20 11.24 5.69 2.39
CA LYS A 20 12.55 6.21 2.72
C LYS A 20 13.57 5.72 1.71
N ASP A 21 14.56 6.55 1.43
CA ASP A 21 15.67 6.16 0.54
C ASP A 21 15.15 5.59 -0.76
N HIS A 22 14.19 6.25 -1.35
CA HIS A 22 13.52 5.76 -2.55
C HIS A 22 13.22 6.93 -3.46
N LYS A 23 13.01 6.62 -4.73
CA LYS A 23 12.61 7.62 -5.71
C LYS A 23 11.39 8.41 -5.24
N TYR A 24 10.50 7.74 -4.52
CA TYR A 24 9.25 8.35 -4.06
C TYR A 24 9.33 8.84 -2.62
N SER A 25 10.53 8.95 -2.06
CA SER A 25 10.67 9.56 -0.76
C SER A 25 10.17 11.00 -0.81
N GLY A 26 9.47 11.41 0.23
CA GLY A 26 8.87 12.74 0.28
C GLY A 26 7.41 12.75 -0.09
N ILE A 27 6.88 11.62 -0.52
CA ILE A 27 5.46 11.49 -0.78
C ILE A 27 4.83 10.73 0.38
N LYS A 28 3.82 11.34 0.97
CA LYS A 28 3.05 10.69 2.03
C LYS A 28 1.69 10.32 1.48
N PHE A 29 1.28 9.10 1.73
CA PHE A 29 -0.02 8.64 1.26
C PHE A 29 -0.71 7.88 2.37
N VAL A 30 -2.04 7.93 2.35
CA VAL A 30 -2.86 7.19 3.29
C VAL A 30 -3.21 5.87 2.63
N LEU A 31 -2.93 4.79 3.34
CA LEU A 31 -3.30 3.46 2.88
C LEU A 31 -4.53 3.02 3.65
N GLY A 32 -5.61 2.78 2.92
CA GLY A 32 -6.85 2.32 3.52
C GLY A 32 -6.84 0.83 3.76
N LYS A 33 -8.03 0.29 3.90
CA LYS A 33 -8.18 -1.11 4.20
C LYS A 33 -7.69 -1.98 3.05
N VAL A 34 -6.95 -3.01 3.37
CA VAL A 34 -6.44 -3.95 2.39
C VAL A 34 -7.33 -5.16 2.36
N GLN A 35 -7.71 -5.59 1.17
CA GLN A 35 -8.58 -6.73 0.97
C GLN A 35 -7.87 -7.78 0.15
N LEU A 36 -8.04 -9.03 0.54
CA LEU A 36 -7.51 -10.15 -0.20
C LEU A 36 -8.68 -10.91 -0.81
N VAL A 37 -8.72 -10.95 -2.14
CA VAL A 37 -9.79 -11.62 -2.87
C VAL A 37 -9.23 -12.90 -3.47
N GLU A 38 -9.82 -14.02 -3.10
CA GLU A 38 -9.40 -15.32 -3.62
C GLU A 38 -10.41 -15.81 -4.63
N GLU A 39 -9.90 -16.25 -5.77
CA GLU A 39 -10.73 -16.83 -6.82
C GLU A 39 -9.99 -18.02 -7.39
N LYS A 40 -10.63 -19.15 -7.32
CA LYS A 40 -10.08 -20.38 -7.90
C LYS A 40 -8.57 -20.48 -7.70
N ASP A 41 -7.81 -20.11 -8.73
CA ASP A 41 -6.36 -20.24 -8.71
C ASP A 41 -5.65 -18.93 -8.48
N GLN A 42 -6.39 -17.87 -8.19
CA GLN A 42 -5.80 -16.55 -8.10
C GLN A 42 -6.12 -15.89 -6.78
N CYS A 43 -5.21 -15.06 -6.37
CA CYS A 43 -5.38 -14.25 -5.19
C CYS A 43 -5.05 -12.82 -5.55
N THR A 44 -6.00 -11.91 -5.37
CA THR A 44 -5.83 -10.53 -5.77
C THR A 44 -5.90 -9.63 -4.55
N LEU A 45 -4.93 -8.74 -4.43
CA LEU A 45 -4.97 -7.72 -3.39
C LEU A 45 -5.67 -6.49 -3.91
N LYS A 46 -6.57 -5.95 -3.10
CA LYS A 46 -7.24 -4.70 -3.40
C LYS A 46 -7.02 -3.74 -2.24
N TYR A 47 -6.75 -2.50 -2.57
CA TYR A 47 -6.52 -1.49 -1.56
C TYR A 47 -6.78 -0.13 -2.17
N LYS A 48 -6.96 0.85 -1.30
CA LYS A 48 -7.13 2.23 -1.70
C LYS A 48 -6.05 3.07 -1.07
N TYR A 49 -5.65 4.10 -1.77
CA TYR A 49 -4.67 5.01 -1.22
C TYR A 49 -4.97 6.42 -1.72
N ASP A 50 -4.53 7.39 -0.95
CA ASP A 50 -4.62 8.81 -1.33
C ASP A 50 -3.31 9.48 -0.99
N ILE A 51 -2.77 10.23 -1.93
CA ILE A 51 -1.58 11.01 -1.67
C ILE A 51 -2.03 12.28 -0.95
N ILE A 52 -1.51 12.48 0.26
CA ILE A 52 -1.88 13.64 1.05
C ILE A 52 -0.78 14.68 1.09
N GLU A 53 0.43 14.31 0.70
CA GLU A 53 1.54 15.25 0.69
C GLU A 53 2.56 14.78 -0.33
N ASN A 54 3.03 15.70 -1.16
CA ASN A 54 4.05 15.39 -2.16
C ASN A 54 5.09 16.49 -2.13
N ASN A 55 6.22 16.18 -1.53
CA ASN A 55 7.32 17.13 -1.41
C ASN A 55 8.39 16.92 -2.49
N THR A 56 8.02 16.20 -3.55
CA THR A 56 8.92 15.96 -4.67
C THR A 56 8.52 16.87 -5.83
N ASP A 57 9.35 16.86 -6.87
CA ASP A 57 9.02 17.57 -8.09
C ASP A 57 8.22 16.71 -9.06
N MET A 58 7.91 15.48 -8.67
CA MET A 58 7.21 14.57 -9.55
C MET A 58 5.72 14.74 -9.50
N SER A 59 5.08 14.64 -10.65
CA SER A 59 3.63 14.51 -10.72
C SER A 59 3.30 13.03 -10.84
N ILE A 60 2.47 12.54 -9.95
CA ILE A 60 2.13 11.12 -9.93
C ILE A 60 0.92 10.89 -10.82
N VAL A 61 1.18 10.92 -12.12
CA VAL A 61 0.15 10.72 -13.13
C VAL A 61 0.73 9.86 -14.25
N GLY A 62 -0.15 9.28 -15.06
CA GLY A 62 0.28 8.49 -16.21
C GLY A 62 1.15 7.32 -15.81
N GLU A 63 2.28 7.19 -16.48
CA GLU A 63 3.20 6.08 -16.21
C GLU A 63 3.77 6.15 -14.80
N GLU A 64 3.98 7.36 -14.31
CA GLU A 64 4.51 7.53 -12.97
C GLU A 64 3.52 7.01 -11.94
N LYS A 65 2.24 7.21 -12.18
CA LYS A 65 1.22 6.69 -11.27
C LYS A 65 1.22 5.17 -11.28
N THR A 66 1.35 4.57 -12.45
CA THR A 66 1.40 3.12 -12.57
C THR A 66 2.57 2.55 -11.79
N GLU A 67 3.73 3.19 -11.92
CA GLU A 67 4.92 2.73 -11.21
C GLU A 67 4.76 2.92 -9.71
N PHE A 68 4.19 4.04 -9.30
CA PHE A 68 3.96 4.31 -7.89
C PHE A 68 3.04 3.26 -7.28
N GLU A 69 1.98 2.90 -8.00
CA GLU A 69 1.05 1.89 -7.51
C GLU A 69 1.71 0.53 -7.40
N LYS A 70 2.64 0.25 -8.29
CA LYS A 70 3.38 -0.99 -8.24
C LYS A 70 4.23 -1.06 -6.96
N VAL A 71 4.85 0.05 -6.62
CA VAL A 71 5.64 0.12 -5.40
C VAL A 71 4.75 -0.04 -4.18
N ILE A 72 3.57 0.58 -4.19
CA ILE A 72 2.63 0.41 -3.08
C ILE A 72 2.24 -1.06 -2.95
N GLY A 73 2.00 -1.73 -4.08
CA GLY A 73 1.66 -3.15 -4.04
C GLY A 73 2.75 -3.98 -3.39
N ASP A 74 4.00 -3.71 -3.76
CA ASP A 74 5.13 -4.41 -3.14
C ASP A 74 5.19 -4.13 -1.65
N LEU A 75 4.92 -2.89 -1.27
CA LEU A 75 4.92 -2.50 0.14
C LEU A 75 3.84 -3.25 0.91
N VAL A 76 2.64 -3.35 0.33
CA VAL A 76 1.54 -4.04 1.00
C VAL A 76 1.89 -5.50 1.23
N VAL A 77 2.51 -6.14 0.24
CA VAL A 77 2.94 -7.53 0.39
C VAL A 77 3.94 -7.65 1.54
N GLU A 78 4.88 -6.72 1.63
CA GLU A 78 5.85 -6.74 2.73
C GLU A 78 5.16 -6.58 4.07
N MET A 79 4.19 -5.68 4.14
CA MET A 79 3.48 -5.47 5.39
C MET A 79 2.74 -6.72 5.83
N ILE A 80 2.15 -7.43 4.88
CA ILE A 80 1.46 -8.68 5.20
C ILE A 80 2.46 -9.72 5.68
N ASP A 81 3.60 -9.82 4.99
CA ASP A 81 4.64 -10.79 5.38
C ASP A 81 5.15 -10.54 6.79
N GLN A 82 5.22 -9.27 7.18
CA GLN A 82 5.70 -8.92 8.50
C GLN A 82 4.61 -8.98 9.56
N GLY A 83 3.41 -9.33 9.17
CA GLY A 83 2.30 -9.43 10.11
C GLY A 83 1.71 -8.10 10.53
N LEU A 84 2.05 -7.03 9.84
CA LEU A 84 1.62 -5.70 10.25
C LEU A 84 0.16 -5.43 9.91
N LEU A 85 -0.39 -6.19 8.98
CA LEU A 85 -1.77 -5.98 8.52
C LEU A 85 -2.68 -7.13 8.88
N ASN A 86 -2.24 -8.02 9.76
CA ASN A 86 -3.04 -9.21 10.07
C ASN A 86 -4.43 -8.86 10.57
N ASN A 87 -4.54 -7.80 11.35
CA ASN A 87 -5.81 -7.42 11.94
C ASN A 87 -6.67 -6.57 11.02
N GLU A 88 -6.06 -6.02 9.96
CA GLU A 88 -6.78 -5.16 9.03
C GLU A 88 -7.09 -5.86 7.72
N LEU A 89 -6.60 -7.06 7.54
CA LEU A 89 -6.77 -7.76 6.27
C LEU A 89 -8.14 -8.39 6.24
N VAL A 90 -8.88 -8.11 5.17
CA VAL A 90 -10.22 -8.64 4.97
C VAL A 90 -10.18 -9.62 3.81
N TYR A 91 -10.73 -10.80 4.03
CA TYR A 91 -10.78 -11.84 3.00
C TYR A 91 -12.16 -11.88 2.36
N TYR A 92 -12.16 -12.00 1.05
CA TYR A 92 -13.39 -12.15 0.30
C TYR A 92 -13.23 -13.33 -0.65
N GLY A 93 -14.36 -13.86 -1.08
CA GLY A 93 -14.40 -14.95 -2.04
C GLY A 93 -14.00 -16.24 -1.38
N GLY A 94 -13.41 -17.07 -2.13
CA GLY A 94 -13.06 -18.33 -1.61
C GLY A 94 -14.25 -19.08 -1.14
N LYS A 95 -14.24 -19.88 -0.78
CA LYS A 95 -15.26 -20.54 -0.36
C LYS A 95 -15.29 -20.88 0.84
N GLU A 96 -15.73 -20.88 1.23
CA GLU A 96 -15.64 -21.20 2.31
C GLU A 96 -16.08 -21.97 2.45
#